data_24fdde87213aa5087d395926b7b77c86
#
_entry.id   24fdde87213aa5087d395926b7b77c86
#
_cell.length_a   1.000
_cell.length_b   1.000
_cell.length_c   1.000
_cell.angle_alpha   90.00
_cell.angle_beta   90.00
_cell.angle_gamma   90.00
#
_symmetry.space_group_name_H-M   'P 1'
#
loop_
_entity.id
_entity.type
_entity.pdbx_description
1 polymer ?
#
loop_
_entity_poly.entity_id
_entity_poly.type
_entity_poly.pdbx_seq_one_letter_code
_entity_poly.pdbx_strand_id
1 'polypeptide(L)'
;MKRLYAFFICLLAVLAMQAQIVTTTPDFPTENDEVTIIFDATKGTAGLKGFTGDVYAHTGVILSTGTSWQYAPTWGDNSAKYKLTSLGNDKWQLKITPNIREYYGVKDGE
;
A
#
# COMPACT_ATOMS: atom_id res chain seq x y z
N MET A 1 -28.03 27.76 -14.68
CA MET A 1 -26.73 27.21 -15.16
C MET A 1 -25.65 27.17 -14.11
N LYS A 2 -25.47 28.19 -13.25
CA LYS A 2 -24.46 28.19 -12.22
C LYS A 2 -24.61 27.03 -11.22
N ARG A 3 -25.82 26.62 -10.90
CA ARG A 3 -26.12 25.48 -9.99
C ARG A 3 -25.63 24.14 -10.57
N LEU A 4 -25.67 23.98 -11.87
CA LEU A 4 -25.25 22.76 -12.54
C LEU A 4 -23.76 22.54 -12.44
N TYR A 5 -22.96 23.60 -12.61
CA TYR A 5 -21.50 23.54 -12.50
C TYR A 5 -21.04 23.20 -11.09
N ALA A 6 -21.65 23.80 -10.07
CA ALA A 6 -21.31 23.51 -8.67
C ALA A 6 -21.57 22.02 -8.32
N PHE A 7 -22.69 21.47 -8.75
CA PHE A 7 -23.04 20.08 -8.54
C PHE A 7 -22.01 19.14 -9.20
N PHE A 8 -21.59 19.45 -10.42
CA PHE A 8 -20.62 18.64 -11.16
C PHE A 8 -19.25 18.63 -10.49
N ILE A 9 -18.77 19.76 -9.97
CA ILE A 9 -17.51 19.84 -9.24
C ILE A 9 -17.54 19.01 -7.97
N CYS A 10 -18.63 19.06 -7.22
CA CYS A 10 -18.79 18.25 -6.00
C CYS A 10 -18.74 16.75 -6.30
N LEU A 11 -19.36 16.31 -7.39
CA LEU A 11 -19.35 14.91 -7.80
C LEU A 11 -17.95 14.43 -8.14
N LEU A 12 -17.15 15.21 -8.85
CA LEU A 12 -15.76 14.89 -9.17
C LEU A 12 -14.90 14.79 -7.91
N ALA A 13 -15.08 15.68 -6.95
CA ALA A 13 -14.35 15.65 -5.68
C ALA A 13 -14.65 14.36 -4.89
N VAL A 14 -15.90 13.93 -4.84
CA VAL A 14 -16.30 12.69 -4.17
C VAL A 14 -15.66 11.48 -4.82
N LEU A 15 -15.64 11.40 -6.16
CA LEU A 15 -15.01 10.31 -6.89
C LEU A 15 -13.50 10.25 -6.62
N ALA A 16 -12.81 11.40 -6.58
CA ALA A 16 -11.38 11.46 -6.28
C ALA A 16 -11.09 10.96 -4.87
N MET A 17 -11.94 11.26 -3.88
CA MET A 17 -11.75 10.83 -2.50
C MET A 17 -11.92 9.31 -2.31
N GLN A 18 -12.63 8.62 -3.18
CA GLN A 18 -12.87 7.18 -3.08
C GLN A 18 -11.74 6.32 -3.63
N ALA A 19 -10.75 6.92 -4.30
CA ALA A 19 -9.74 6.17 -5.05
C ALA A 19 -8.54 5.69 -4.21
N GLN A 20 -8.38 6.16 -2.97
CA GLN A 20 -7.15 5.91 -2.21
C GLN A 20 -7.34 4.85 -1.13
N ILE A 21 -7.15 3.58 -1.49
CA ILE A 21 -7.11 2.45 -0.56
C ILE A 21 -5.74 2.34 0.09
N VAL A 22 -4.68 2.55 -0.70
CA VAL A 22 -3.29 2.44 -0.27
C VAL A 22 -2.58 3.75 -0.60
N THR A 23 -1.85 4.27 0.39
CA THR A 23 -1.00 5.45 0.20
C THR A 23 0.42 5.13 0.63
N THR A 24 1.39 5.85 0.07
CA THR A 24 2.80 5.67 0.40
C THR A 24 3.44 6.99 0.81
N THR A 25 4.46 6.89 1.66
CA THR A 25 5.34 8.00 2.01
C THR A 25 6.77 7.55 1.79
N PRO A 26 7.55 8.17 0.89
CA PRO A 26 7.18 9.28 0.00
C PRO A 26 6.15 8.89 -1.07
N ASP A 27 5.49 9.86 -1.69
CA ASP A 27 4.47 9.62 -2.71
C ASP A 27 5.03 8.89 -3.94
N PHE A 28 6.27 9.19 -4.29
CA PHE A 28 6.98 8.59 -5.43
C PHE A 28 8.30 8.01 -4.94
N PRO A 29 8.28 6.83 -4.27
CA PRO A 29 9.48 6.27 -3.69
C PRO A 29 10.45 5.75 -4.76
N THR A 30 11.76 5.87 -4.47
CA THR A 30 12.80 5.18 -5.23
C THR A 30 13.20 3.90 -4.50
N GLU A 31 13.97 3.04 -5.19
CA GLU A 31 14.44 1.77 -4.63
C GLU A 31 15.34 1.93 -3.40
N ASN A 32 15.92 3.12 -3.22
CA ASN A 32 16.81 3.42 -2.10
C ASN A 32 16.12 4.17 -0.96
N ASP A 33 14.81 4.38 -1.06
CA ASP A 33 14.06 5.07 -0.03
C ASP A 33 13.49 4.10 1.00
N GLU A 34 13.43 4.55 2.26
CA GLU A 34 12.53 3.95 3.23
C GLU A 34 11.09 4.30 2.85
N VAL A 35 10.20 3.31 2.84
CA VAL A 35 8.82 3.51 2.40
C VAL A 35 7.87 3.11 3.51
N THR A 36 6.90 3.96 3.79
CA THR A 36 5.77 3.64 4.65
C THR A 36 4.52 3.48 3.79
N ILE A 37 3.87 2.33 3.91
CA ILE A 37 2.63 2.02 3.20
C ILE A 37 1.49 2.06 4.20
N ILE A 38 0.46 2.84 3.91
CA ILE A 38 -0.77 2.91 4.71
C ILE A 38 -1.90 2.28 3.92
N PHE A 39 -2.58 1.30 4.54
CA PHE A 39 -3.75 0.64 3.99
C PHE A 39 -4.98 1.06 4.78
N ASP A 40 -6.02 1.53 4.07
CA ASP A 40 -7.29 1.92 4.66
C ASP A 40 -8.31 0.80 4.41
N ALA A 41 -8.61 0.04 5.46
CA ALA A 41 -9.49 -1.11 5.37
C ALA A 41 -10.97 -0.74 5.19
N THR A 42 -11.32 0.55 5.29
CA THR A 42 -12.70 1.02 5.05
C THR A 42 -12.99 1.21 3.56
N LYS A 43 -11.96 1.16 2.72
CA LYS A 43 -12.07 1.41 1.28
C LYS A 43 -12.13 0.10 0.48
N GLY A 44 -12.44 0.22 -0.81
CA GLY A 44 -12.59 -0.93 -1.69
C GLY A 44 -13.69 -1.87 -1.23
N THR A 45 -13.42 -3.17 -1.18
CA THR A 45 -14.38 -4.17 -0.72
C THR A 45 -14.58 -4.18 0.79
N ALA A 46 -13.73 -3.46 1.53
CA ALA A 46 -13.78 -3.34 2.98
C ALA A 46 -13.78 -4.70 3.71
N GLY A 47 -13.09 -5.71 3.15
CA GLY A 47 -13.07 -7.07 3.70
C GLY A 47 -12.41 -7.19 5.06
N LEU A 48 -11.51 -6.26 5.42
CA LEU A 48 -10.83 -6.22 6.72
C LEU A 48 -11.37 -5.13 7.65
N LYS A 49 -12.47 -4.47 7.28
CA LYS A 49 -13.07 -3.45 8.14
C LYS A 49 -13.49 -4.08 9.47
N GLY A 50 -13.06 -3.45 10.57
CA GLY A 50 -13.37 -3.93 11.91
C GLY A 50 -12.53 -5.12 12.38
N PHE A 51 -11.61 -5.63 11.57
CA PHE A 51 -10.76 -6.75 11.94
C PHE A 51 -9.75 -6.33 13.00
N THR A 52 -9.59 -7.15 14.05
CA THR A 52 -8.72 -6.84 15.19
C THR A 52 -7.54 -7.81 15.37
N GLY A 53 -7.44 -8.82 14.53
CA GLY A 53 -6.35 -9.80 14.57
C GLY A 53 -5.10 -9.31 13.84
N ASP A 54 -4.15 -10.23 13.64
CA ASP A 54 -2.92 -9.94 12.92
C ASP A 54 -3.17 -9.90 11.41
N VAL A 55 -2.55 -8.92 10.74
CA VAL A 55 -2.62 -8.75 9.29
C VAL A 55 -1.20 -8.75 8.72
N TYR A 56 -1.02 -9.50 7.64
CA TYR A 56 0.27 -9.65 6.96
C TYR A 56 0.14 -9.26 5.49
N ALA A 57 1.18 -8.62 4.95
CA ALA A 57 1.23 -8.28 3.54
C ALA A 57 1.84 -9.43 2.73
N HIS A 58 1.27 -9.70 1.56
CA HIS A 58 1.91 -10.53 0.54
C HIS A 58 2.39 -9.60 -0.56
N THR A 59 3.70 -9.43 -0.67
CA THR A 59 4.29 -8.37 -1.48
C THR A 59 5.60 -8.83 -2.12
N GLY A 60 5.97 -8.20 -3.20
CA GLY A 60 7.21 -8.47 -3.91
C GLY A 60 7.62 -7.26 -4.73
N VAL A 61 8.63 -7.44 -5.57
CA VAL A 61 9.13 -6.39 -6.46
C VAL A 61 9.11 -6.87 -7.91
N ILE A 62 9.06 -5.93 -8.83
CA ILE A 62 9.25 -6.19 -10.25
C ILE A 62 10.61 -5.61 -10.62
N LEU A 63 11.51 -6.48 -11.11
CA LEU A 63 12.85 -6.07 -11.50
C LEU A 63 12.81 -5.34 -12.85
N SER A 64 13.80 -4.49 -13.09
CA SER A 64 13.91 -3.75 -14.35
C SER A 64 14.03 -4.67 -15.57
N THR A 65 14.48 -5.91 -15.36
CA THR A 65 14.69 -6.91 -16.42
C THR A 65 13.51 -7.86 -16.60
N GLY A 66 12.42 -7.69 -15.83
CA GLY A 66 11.29 -8.61 -15.83
C GLY A 66 9.94 -7.93 -15.71
N THR A 67 8.88 -8.74 -15.78
CA THR A 67 7.49 -8.26 -15.70
C THR A 67 6.69 -8.97 -14.62
N SER A 68 7.26 -9.98 -13.95
CA SER A 68 6.58 -10.72 -12.89
C SER A 68 7.21 -10.44 -11.54
N TRP A 69 6.46 -10.72 -10.48
CA TRP A 69 6.93 -10.55 -9.11
C TRP A 69 8.13 -11.43 -8.80
N GLN A 70 9.11 -10.84 -8.14
CA GLN A 70 10.30 -11.50 -7.63
C GLN A 70 10.46 -11.17 -6.14
N TYR A 71 11.20 -12.00 -5.43
CA TYR A 71 11.48 -11.82 -4.00
C TYR A 71 10.22 -11.75 -3.13
N ALA A 72 9.10 -12.26 -3.61
CA ALA A 72 7.90 -12.39 -2.81
C ALA A 72 8.04 -13.58 -1.87
N PRO A 73 7.46 -13.51 -0.65
CA PRO A 73 7.45 -14.66 0.26
C PRO A 73 6.56 -15.76 -0.28
N THR A 74 6.72 -16.98 0.25
CA THR A 74 5.76 -18.05 0.03
C THR A 74 4.40 -17.61 0.54
N TRP A 75 3.34 -17.93 -0.19
CA TRP A 75 1.98 -17.61 0.23
C TRP A 75 1.71 -18.20 1.63
N GLY A 76 1.23 -17.36 2.52
CA GLY A 76 1.00 -17.75 3.91
C GLY A 76 2.22 -17.56 4.83
N ASP A 77 3.31 -16.95 4.34
CA ASP A 77 4.45 -16.59 5.18
C ASP A 77 4.06 -15.46 6.12
N ASN A 78 3.95 -15.78 7.40
CA ASN A 78 3.57 -14.85 8.46
C ASN A 78 4.78 -14.36 9.26
N SER A 79 5.90 -14.13 8.58
CA SER A 79 7.09 -13.54 9.22
C SER A 79 6.80 -12.11 9.70
N ALA A 80 7.43 -11.74 10.80
CA ALA A 80 7.25 -10.41 11.40
C ALA A 80 7.56 -9.27 10.42
N LYS A 81 8.45 -9.51 9.47
CA LYS A 81 8.82 -8.57 8.41
C LYS A 81 7.61 -8.09 7.59
N TYR A 82 6.62 -8.94 7.41
CA TYR A 82 5.43 -8.65 6.59
C TYR A 82 4.21 -8.29 7.42
N LYS A 83 4.36 -8.23 8.74
CA LYS A 83 3.25 -7.91 9.63
C LYS A 83 2.94 -6.43 9.60
N LEU A 84 1.67 -6.09 9.38
CA LEU A 84 1.21 -4.72 9.45
C LEU A 84 0.95 -4.31 10.90
N THR A 85 1.11 -3.02 11.16
CA THR A 85 0.81 -2.41 12.46
C THR A 85 -0.53 -1.68 12.35
N SER A 86 -1.44 -1.95 13.28
CA SER A 86 -2.70 -1.21 13.35
C SER A 86 -2.45 0.22 13.82
N LEU A 87 -3.01 1.18 13.08
CA LEU A 87 -2.97 2.59 13.45
C LEU A 87 -4.28 3.05 14.12
N GLY A 88 -5.25 2.14 14.29
CA GLY A 88 -6.60 2.49 14.70
C GLY A 88 -7.45 2.97 13.53
N ASN A 89 -8.76 3.09 13.73
CA ASN A 89 -9.71 3.58 12.71
C ASN A 89 -9.66 2.78 11.41
N ASP A 90 -9.43 1.46 11.50
CA ASP A 90 -9.33 0.54 10.35
C ASP A 90 -8.18 0.88 9.40
N LYS A 91 -7.12 1.49 9.89
CA LYS A 91 -5.91 1.78 9.12
C LYS A 91 -4.75 0.91 9.59
N TRP A 92 -3.96 0.45 8.62
CA TRP A 92 -2.83 -0.45 8.85
C TRP A 92 -1.60 0.08 8.14
N GLN A 93 -0.43 -0.18 8.72
CA GLN A 93 0.84 0.36 8.24
C GLN A 93 1.86 -0.75 8.04
N LEU A 94 2.59 -0.72 6.94
CA LEU A 94 3.79 -1.51 6.71
C LEU A 94 4.96 -0.57 6.44
N LYS A 95 6.04 -0.75 7.20
CA LYS A 95 7.29 0.00 6.96
C LYS A 95 8.28 -0.88 6.23
N ILE A 96 8.76 -0.39 5.09
CA ILE A 96 9.80 -1.03 4.29
C ILE A 96 11.11 -0.32 4.60
N THR A 97 11.91 -0.94 5.44
CA THR A 97 13.16 -0.37 5.96
C THR A 97 14.32 -1.33 5.76
N PRO A 98 15.57 -0.88 5.64
CA PRO A 98 15.98 0.53 5.51
C PRO A 98 15.66 1.14 4.14
N ASN A 99 15.43 0.30 3.12
CA ASN A 99 15.00 0.71 1.78
C ASN A 99 14.41 -0.51 1.05
N ILE A 100 13.84 -0.29 -0.12
CA ILE A 100 13.17 -1.35 -0.88
C ILE A 100 14.15 -2.47 -1.23
N ARG A 101 15.33 -2.15 -1.73
CA ARG A 101 16.30 -3.16 -2.16
C ARG A 101 16.72 -4.08 -1.01
N GLU A 102 17.07 -3.51 0.14
CA GLU A 102 17.50 -4.32 1.29
C GLU A 102 16.34 -5.08 1.93
N TYR A 103 15.15 -4.48 1.99
CA TYR A 103 13.98 -5.13 2.55
C TYR A 103 13.64 -6.43 1.80
N TYR A 104 13.69 -6.41 0.48
CA TYR A 104 13.40 -7.60 -0.34
C TYR A 104 14.64 -8.44 -0.64
N GLY A 105 15.85 -7.95 -0.31
CA GLY A 105 17.08 -8.68 -0.57
C GLY A 105 17.47 -8.70 -2.04
N VAL A 106 17.14 -7.65 -2.78
CA VAL A 106 17.44 -7.56 -4.21
C VAL A 106 18.94 -7.45 -4.44
N LYS A 107 19.47 -8.31 -5.32
CA LYS A 107 20.90 -8.36 -5.63
C LYS A 107 21.34 -7.15 -6.45
N ASP A 108 22.62 -6.81 -6.32
CA ASP A 108 23.22 -5.74 -7.13
C ASP A 108 23.05 -6.05 -8.62
N GLY A 109 22.70 -5.02 -9.39
CA GLY A 109 22.49 -5.16 -10.83
C GLY A 109 21.08 -5.54 -11.26
N GLU A 110 20.18 -5.79 -10.30
CA GLU A 110 18.78 -6.12 -10.59
C GLU A 110 17.83 -4.96 -10.37
#